data_4d139e147792ab39b3e16f09350a9b3d
#
_entry.id   4d139e147792ab39b3e16f09350a9b3d
#
_cell.length_a   1.000
_cell.length_b   1.000
_cell.length_c   1.000
_cell.angle_alpha   90.00
_cell.angle_beta   90.00
_cell.angle_gamma   90.00
#
_symmetry.space_group_name_H-M   'P 1'
#
loop_
_entity.id
_entity.type
_entity.pdbx_description
1 polymer ?
#
loop_
_entity_poly.entity_id
_entity_poly.type
_entity_poly.pdbx_seq_one_letter_code
_entity_poly.pdbx_strand_id
1 'polypeptide(L)'
;HKGEKVMSEEMNDQMQVRRQKLQELYDLGIDPFGQKFDRTSMATPLHEDWDQFSKEELHEKEEESHVSIAGRLMTKRGKGKAGFAHVQDLSGQIQIYVRKDQVGEDQFAIWNSADLGDIVGVEGVMFKTNTGELSVKAQSFTLLTKALRPLPDKFHGLQDIEQRYRQRYLDLITNQDSTQTFIKRSKILQEMRNYLNQQGFLEVETPMMHQIAGGAAARPFVTHHNALDATLYMRIAIELHLKRLIVGGLEKVYEIGRVFRNEGVSTRHNP
;
A
#
# COMPACT_ATOMS: atom_id res chain seq x y z
N HIS A 1 -16.96 -0.49 32.47
CA HIS A 1 -16.38 -1.43 31.49
C HIS A 1 -17.49 -2.32 30.95
N LYS A 2 -18.18 -1.91 29.91
CA LYS A 2 -18.95 -2.80 29.06
C LYS A 2 -18.01 -3.39 28.05
N GLY A 3 -17.75 -4.70 28.14
CA GLY A 3 -16.95 -5.43 27.20
C GLY A 3 -17.50 -5.23 25.79
N GLU A 4 -16.68 -4.74 24.89
CA GLU A 4 -16.90 -4.81 23.47
C GLU A 4 -17.05 -6.28 23.11
N LYS A 5 -18.26 -6.67 22.73
CA LYS A 5 -18.47 -7.91 21.99
C LYS A 5 -17.64 -7.79 20.71
N VAL A 6 -16.52 -8.47 20.66
CA VAL A 6 -15.86 -8.80 19.39
C VAL A 6 -16.94 -9.56 18.61
N MET A 7 -17.56 -8.89 17.65
CA MET A 7 -18.45 -9.56 16.70
C MET A 7 -17.57 -10.59 15.98
N SER A 8 -17.81 -11.85 16.26
CA SER A 8 -17.29 -12.93 15.43
C SER A 8 -17.85 -12.69 14.02
N GLU A 9 -17.00 -12.24 13.09
CA GLU A 9 -17.39 -12.19 11.69
C GLU A 9 -17.88 -13.59 11.31
N GLU A 10 -19.14 -13.68 10.88
CA GLU A 10 -19.65 -14.91 10.28
C GLU A 10 -18.79 -15.20 9.05
N MET A 11 -18.09 -16.33 9.08
CA MET A 11 -17.28 -16.80 7.95
C MET A 11 -18.22 -17.11 6.79
N ASN A 12 -18.17 -16.32 5.74
CA ASN A 12 -18.88 -16.63 4.51
C ASN A 12 -18.22 -17.80 3.76
N ASP A 13 -18.95 -18.40 2.83
CA ASP A 13 -18.50 -19.57 2.06
C ASP A 13 -17.17 -19.33 1.34
N GLN A 14 -16.94 -18.10 0.84
CA GLN A 14 -15.68 -17.76 0.17
C GLN A 14 -14.48 -17.77 1.13
N MET A 15 -14.65 -17.30 2.35
CA MET A 15 -13.59 -17.34 3.36
C MET A 15 -13.28 -18.77 3.79
N GLN A 16 -14.27 -19.64 3.86
CA GLN A 16 -14.07 -21.07 4.15
C GLN A 16 -13.26 -21.76 3.05
N VAL A 17 -13.64 -21.54 1.79
CA VAL A 17 -12.91 -22.07 0.62
C VAL A 17 -11.45 -21.57 0.61
N ARG A 18 -11.20 -20.30 0.90
CA ARG A 18 -9.84 -19.74 0.96
C ARG A 18 -9.00 -20.35 2.09
N ARG A 19 -9.62 -20.64 3.23
CA ARG A 19 -8.95 -21.35 4.35
C ARG A 19 -8.64 -22.80 4.03
N GLN A 20 -9.51 -23.48 3.28
CA GLN A 20 -9.23 -24.81 2.76
C GLN A 20 -8.02 -24.77 1.82
N LYS A 21 -8.00 -23.88 0.85
CA LYS A 21 -6.84 -23.69 -0.05
C LYS A 21 -5.55 -23.34 0.70
N LEU A 22 -5.65 -22.59 1.79
CA LEU A 22 -4.51 -22.32 2.67
C LEU A 22 -3.95 -23.62 3.26
N GLN A 23 -4.81 -24.52 3.74
CA GLN A 23 -4.38 -25.81 4.26
C GLN A 23 -3.73 -26.67 3.17
N GLU A 24 -4.31 -26.68 1.97
CA GLU A 24 -3.74 -27.38 0.81
C GLU A 24 -2.31 -26.91 0.48
N LEU A 25 -2.03 -25.60 0.60
CA LEU A 25 -0.68 -25.04 0.41
C LEU A 25 0.29 -25.56 1.48
N TYR A 26 -0.11 -25.58 2.75
CA TYR A 26 0.71 -26.16 3.82
C TYR A 26 0.98 -27.65 3.62
N ASP A 27 -0.01 -28.41 3.18
CA ASP A 27 0.12 -29.84 2.90
C ASP A 27 1.09 -30.12 1.74
N LEU A 28 1.23 -29.18 0.81
CA LEU A 28 2.21 -29.17 -0.27
C LEU A 28 3.60 -28.67 0.16
N GLY A 29 3.77 -28.27 1.43
CA GLY A 29 5.02 -27.70 1.94
C GLY A 29 5.33 -26.28 1.44
N ILE A 30 4.32 -25.56 0.95
CA ILE A 30 4.44 -24.18 0.48
C ILE A 30 4.09 -23.25 1.63
N ASP A 31 5.01 -22.33 1.98
CA ASP A 31 4.70 -21.25 2.90
C ASP A 31 3.84 -20.20 2.20
N PRO A 32 2.57 -20.00 2.61
CA PRO A 32 1.66 -19.10 1.92
C PRO A 32 1.83 -17.63 2.31
N PHE A 33 2.81 -17.27 3.15
CA PHE A 33 2.98 -15.91 3.67
C PHE A 33 4.42 -15.39 3.70
N GLY A 34 5.41 -16.22 3.46
CA GLY A 34 6.81 -15.90 3.75
C GLY A 34 7.77 -16.04 2.57
N GLN A 35 7.30 -16.11 1.33
CA GLN A 35 8.18 -16.28 0.17
C GLN A 35 8.98 -15.01 -0.10
N LYS A 36 10.33 -15.15 -0.17
CA LYS A 36 11.18 -14.08 -0.70
C LYS A 36 11.02 -13.99 -2.21
N PHE A 37 10.93 -12.78 -2.74
CA PHE A 37 10.85 -12.53 -4.16
C PHE A 37 11.60 -11.25 -4.54
N ASP A 38 12.53 -11.35 -5.47
CA ASP A 38 13.36 -10.22 -5.91
C ASP A 38 12.72 -9.56 -7.15
N ARG A 39 11.85 -8.59 -6.90
CA ARG A 39 11.20 -7.81 -7.93
C ARG A 39 12.20 -6.84 -8.60
N THR A 40 12.29 -6.87 -9.92
CA THR A 40 13.14 -5.95 -10.72
C THR A 40 12.37 -4.79 -11.32
N SER A 41 11.07 -4.94 -11.55
CA SER A 41 10.28 -3.99 -12.34
C SER A 41 8.91 -3.71 -11.73
N MET A 42 8.33 -2.57 -12.09
CA MET A 42 7.00 -2.14 -11.70
C MET A 42 6.11 -1.91 -12.92
N ALA A 43 4.79 -1.98 -12.73
CA ALA A 43 3.81 -1.95 -13.82
C ALA A 43 3.92 -0.70 -14.70
N THR A 44 3.87 0.50 -14.13
CA THR A 44 3.91 1.75 -14.93
C THR A 44 5.22 1.94 -15.68
N PRO A 45 6.41 1.79 -15.07
CA PRO A 45 7.68 1.80 -15.83
C PRO A 45 7.72 0.81 -16.98
N LEU A 46 7.16 -0.40 -16.81
CA LEU A 46 7.09 -1.36 -17.92
C LEU A 46 6.23 -0.86 -19.08
N HIS A 47 5.11 -0.19 -18.80
CA HIS A 47 4.32 0.45 -19.84
C HIS A 47 5.08 1.60 -20.52
N GLU A 48 5.76 2.44 -19.77
CA GLU A 48 6.56 3.56 -20.30
C GLU A 48 7.70 3.06 -21.22
N ASP A 49 8.37 1.97 -20.85
CA ASP A 49 9.52 1.44 -21.58
C ASP A 49 9.11 0.58 -22.79
N TRP A 50 8.02 -0.17 -22.70
CA TRP A 50 7.71 -1.25 -23.66
C TRP A 50 6.45 -1.04 -24.50
N ASP A 51 5.52 -0.12 -24.16
CA ASP A 51 4.29 0.09 -24.94
C ASP A 51 4.53 0.65 -26.33
N GLN A 52 5.69 1.26 -26.57
CA GLN A 52 6.06 1.80 -27.86
C GLN A 52 6.38 0.71 -28.91
N PHE A 53 6.75 -0.50 -28.50
CA PHE A 53 7.13 -1.57 -29.42
C PHE A 53 5.91 -2.33 -29.93
N SER A 54 5.97 -2.75 -31.21
CA SER A 54 4.99 -3.67 -31.80
C SER A 54 5.11 -5.08 -31.20
N LYS A 55 4.14 -5.93 -31.54
CA LYS A 55 4.16 -7.34 -31.11
C LYS A 55 5.37 -8.08 -31.70
N GLU A 56 5.69 -7.80 -32.95
CA GLU A 56 6.82 -8.37 -33.69
C GLU A 56 8.14 -7.93 -33.09
N GLU A 57 8.32 -6.65 -32.83
CA GLU A 57 9.51 -6.09 -32.19
C GLU A 57 9.74 -6.65 -30.77
N LEU A 58 8.67 -6.84 -29.99
CA LEU A 58 8.77 -7.47 -28.66
C LEU A 58 9.18 -8.94 -28.76
N HIS A 59 8.78 -9.64 -29.82
CA HIS A 59 9.22 -11.01 -30.05
C HIS A 59 10.72 -11.10 -30.38
N GLU A 60 11.23 -10.16 -31.16
CA GLU A 60 12.68 -10.05 -31.47
C GLU A 60 13.51 -9.69 -30.23
N LYS A 61 12.92 -8.94 -29.29
CA LYS A 61 13.54 -8.48 -28.03
C LYS A 61 13.26 -9.38 -26.83
N GLU A 62 12.78 -10.60 -27.04
CA GLU A 62 12.34 -11.49 -25.95
C GLU A 62 13.44 -11.69 -24.88
N GLU A 63 14.70 -11.87 -25.28
CA GLU A 63 15.83 -12.05 -24.37
C GLU A 63 16.17 -10.80 -23.55
N GLU A 64 15.95 -9.61 -24.12
CA GLU A 64 16.19 -8.32 -23.43
C GLU A 64 15.06 -7.91 -22.50
N SER A 65 13.87 -8.48 -22.71
CA SER A 65 12.63 -8.10 -22.04
C SER A 65 12.29 -8.95 -20.81
N HIS A 66 13.28 -9.64 -20.24
CA HIS A 66 13.08 -10.45 -19.05
C HIS A 66 12.85 -9.58 -17.82
N VAL A 67 11.73 -9.78 -17.13
CA VAL A 67 11.28 -9.00 -15.98
C VAL A 67 10.81 -9.87 -14.85
N SER A 68 10.92 -9.33 -13.64
CA SER A 68 10.38 -9.91 -12.42
C SER A 68 9.48 -8.88 -11.75
N ILE A 69 8.18 -9.19 -11.66
CA ILE A 69 7.15 -8.33 -11.10
C ILE A 69 6.48 -8.99 -9.89
N ALA A 70 6.00 -8.19 -8.97
CA ALA A 70 5.20 -8.68 -7.84
C ALA A 70 4.10 -7.69 -7.49
N GLY A 71 2.93 -8.19 -7.15
CA GLY A 71 1.81 -7.36 -6.78
C GLY A 71 0.55 -8.17 -6.46
N ARG A 72 -0.55 -7.47 -6.28
CA ARG A 72 -1.84 -8.05 -5.93
C ARG A 72 -2.61 -8.50 -7.17
N LEU A 73 -3.12 -9.71 -7.12
CA LEU A 73 -3.96 -10.28 -8.17
C LEU A 73 -5.35 -9.62 -8.14
N MET A 74 -5.65 -8.78 -9.12
CA MET A 74 -6.88 -7.98 -9.14
C MET A 74 -7.95 -8.57 -10.06
N THR A 75 -7.55 -9.18 -11.17
CA THR A 75 -8.44 -9.90 -12.09
C THR A 75 -7.82 -11.23 -12.45
N LYS A 76 -8.67 -12.19 -12.80
CA LYS A 76 -8.23 -13.49 -13.29
C LYS A 76 -9.26 -14.06 -14.23
N ARG A 77 -8.84 -14.47 -15.41
CA ARG A 77 -9.68 -15.07 -16.44
C ARG A 77 -8.90 -16.16 -17.18
N GLY A 78 -9.57 -17.15 -17.66
CA GLY A 78 -9.01 -18.25 -18.43
C GLY A 78 -9.68 -19.57 -18.14
N LYS A 79 -9.53 -20.52 -19.04
CA LYS A 79 -10.00 -21.89 -18.91
C LYS A 79 -8.95 -22.84 -19.48
N GLY A 80 -8.88 -24.07 -18.92
CA GLY A 80 -7.99 -25.11 -19.43
C GLY A 80 -6.52 -24.86 -19.06
N LYS A 81 -5.65 -24.75 -20.06
CA LYS A 81 -4.19 -24.76 -19.88
C LYS A 81 -3.54 -23.36 -19.88
N ALA A 82 -4.33 -22.30 -19.93
CA ALA A 82 -3.82 -20.92 -19.95
C ALA A 82 -4.80 -19.94 -19.31
N GLY A 83 -4.28 -18.80 -18.85
CA GLY A 83 -5.11 -17.72 -18.34
C GLY A 83 -4.38 -16.38 -18.28
N PHE A 84 -5.18 -15.34 -18.14
CA PHE A 84 -4.74 -13.97 -17.98
C PHE A 84 -5.15 -13.43 -16.61
N ALA A 85 -4.35 -12.53 -16.07
CA ALA A 85 -4.69 -11.78 -14.87
C ALA A 85 -4.09 -10.39 -14.91
N HIS A 86 -4.62 -9.46 -14.10
CA HIS A 86 -3.94 -8.20 -13.83
C HIS A 86 -3.32 -8.25 -12.43
N VAL A 87 -2.06 -7.88 -12.38
CA VAL A 87 -1.29 -7.72 -11.15
C VAL A 87 -1.10 -6.23 -10.90
N GLN A 88 -1.48 -5.79 -9.69
CA GLN A 88 -1.39 -4.40 -9.26
C GLN A 88 -0.25 -4.21 -8.28
N ASP A 89 0.61 -3.24 -8.56
CA ASP A 89 1.60 -2.72 -7.64
C ASP A 89 1.33 -1.24 -7.27
N LEU A 90 2.28 -0.59 -6.60
CA LEU A 90 2.13 0.82 -6.23
C LEU A 90 2.00 1.76 -7.44
N SER A 91 2.61 1.41 -8.56
CA SER A 91 2.66 2.27 -9.76
C SER A 91 1.43 2.12 -10.65
N GLY A 92 0.84 0.92 -10.70
CA GLY A 92 -0.28 0.64 -11.59
C GLY A 92 -0.59 -0.84 -11.70
N GLN A 93 -1.14 -1.24 -12.84
CA GLN A 93 -1.46 -2.63 -13.16
C GLN A 93 -0.79 -3.07 -14.44
N ILE A 94 -0.42 -4.34 -14.51
CA ILE A 94 0.06 -4.97 -15.74
C ILE A 94 -0.60 -6.34 -15.91
N GLN A 95 -0.91 -6.70 -17.14
CA GLN A 95 -1.46 -8.01 -17.45
C GLN A 95 -0.35 -9.08 -17.43
N ILE A 96 -0.67 -10.25 -16.90
CA ILE A 96 0.16 -11.45 -17.00
C ILE A 96 -0.57 -12.51 -17.81
N TYR A 97 0.20 -13.32 -18.52
CA TYR A 97 -0.27 -14.49 -19.25
C TYR A 97 0.42 -15.74 -18.74
N VAL A 98 -0.34 -16.64 -18.12
CA VAL A 98 0.18 -17.86 -17.50
C VAL A 98 -0.26 -19.07 -18.31
N ARG A 99 0.70 -19.89 -18.74
CA ARG A 99 0.46 -21.13 -19.48
C ARG A 99 1.10 -22.31 -18.76
N LYS A 100 0.38 -23.45 -18.74
CA LYS A 100 0.82 -24.69 -18.08
C LYS A 100 2.15 -25.21 -18.65
N ASP A 101 2.32 -25.14 -19.97
CA ASP A 101 3.53 -25.60 -20.67
C ASP A 101 4.75 -24.69 -20.45
N GLN A 102 4.56 -23.46 -19.96
CA GLN A 102 5.63 -22.51 -19.66
C GLN A 102 6.05 -22.57 -18.20
N VAL A 103 5.10 -22.54 -17.28
CA VAL A 103 5.37 -22.50 -15.83
C VAL A 103 5.47 -23.88 -15.20
N GLY A 104 5.07 -24.93 -15.91
CA GLY A 104 5.03 -26.30 -15.39
C GLY A 104 3.76 -26.64 -14.60
N GLU A 105 3.58 -27.91 -14.28
CA GLU A 105 2.35 -28.41 -13.64
C GLU A 105 2.16 -27.88 -12.22
N ASP A 106 3.20 -27.87 -11.43
CA ASP A 106 3.14 -27.48 -10.01
C ASP A 106 2.79 -26.00 -9.85
N GLN A 107 3.47 -25.12 -10.57
CA GLN A 107 3.19 -23.68 -10.53
C GLN A 107 1.84 -23.35 -11.19
N PHE A 108 1.44 -24.10 -12.20
CA PHE A 108 0.12 -23.93 -12.80
C PHE A 108 -1.01 -24.38 -11.85
N ALA A 109 -0.78 -25.37 -11.01
CA ALA A 109 -1.71 -25.76 -9.94
C ALA A 109 -1.87 -24.63 -8.90
N ILE A 110 -0.77 -23.98 -8.52
CA ILE A 110 -0.79 -22.78 -7.64
C ILE A 110 -1.56 -21.65 -8.32
N TRP A 111 -1.26 -21.36 -9.60
CA TRP A 111 -2.02 -20.41 -10.39
C TRP A 111 -3.54 -20.70 -10.37
N ASN A 112 -3.94 -21.94 -10.59
CA ASN A 112 -5.37 -22.31 -10.60
C ASN A 112 -6.04 -22.07 -9.24
N SER A 113 -5.35 -22.34 -8.14
CA SER A 113 -5.86 -22.17 -6.77
C SER A 113 -5.80 -20.70 -6.29
N ALA A 114 -5.00 -19.84 -6.94
CA ALA A 114 -4.86 -18.44 -6.54
C ALA A 114 -6.19 -17.68 -6.67
N ASP A 115 -6.48 -16.87 -5.66
CA ASP A 115 -7.69 -16.05 -5.57
C ASP A 115 -7.39 -14.57 -5.79
N LEU A 116 -8.42 -13.82 -6.16
CA LEU A 116 -8.32 -12.35 -6.23
C LEU A 116 -7.96 -11.79 -4.85
N GLY A 117 -6.97 -10.91 -4.82
CA GLY A 117 -6.40 -10.35 -3.60
C GLY A 117 -5.11 -11.01 -3.14
N ASP A 118 -4.76 -12.20 -3.62
CA ASP A 118 -3.46 -12.82 -3.35
C ASP A 118 -2.31 -11.93 -3.85
N ILE A 119 -1.19 -11.93 -3.14
CA ILE A 119 0.05 -11.31 -3.63
C ILE A 119 0.85 -12.39 -4.35
N VAL A 120 1.25 -12.09 -5.57
CA VAL A 120 1.95 -13.03 -6.45
C VAL A 120 3.23 -12.40 -7.01
N GLY A 121 4.21 -13.24 -7.30
CA GLY A 121 5.40 -12.92 -8.05
C GLY A 121 5.40 -13.64 -9.39
N VAL A 122 5.82 -12.96 -10.44
CA VAL A 122 5.86 -13.48 -11.81
C VAL A 122 7.18 -13.08 -12.46
N GLU A 123 7.89 -14.05 -12.96
CA GLU A 123 9.05 -13.81 -13.84
C GLU A 123 8.67 -14.22 -15.25
N GLY A 124 9.13 -13.45 -16.22
CA GLY A 124 8.82 -13.74 -17.61
C GLY A 124 9.33 -12.64 -18.55
N VAL A 125 8.81 -12.65 -19.75
CA VAL A 125 9.20 -11.74 -20.82
C VAL A 125 8.02 -10.90 -21.30
N MET A 126 8.32 -9.71 -21.80
CA MET A 126 7.29 -8.80 -22.31
C MET A 126 6.76 -9.29 -23.65
N PHE A 127 5.45 -9.18 -23.84
CA PHE A 127 4.83 -9.42 -25.13
C PHE A 127 3.54 -8.61 -25.27
N LYS A 128 3.02 -8.47 -26.47
CA LYS A 128 1.69 -7.93 -26.72
C LYS A 128 0.71 -9.00 -27.14
N THR A 129 -0.50 -8.95 -26.58
CA THR A 129 -1.61 -9.81 -27.00
C THR A 129 -2.08 -9.45 -28.41
N ASN A 130 -2.96 -10.28 -28.99
CA ASN A 130 -3.56 -9.98 -30.28
C ASN A 130 -4.45 -8.71 -30.25
N THR A 131 -4.91 -8.30 -29.09
CA THR A 131 -5.67 -7.05 -28.88
C THR A 131 -4.76 -5.86 -28.60
N GLY A 132 -3.44 -6.04 -28.58
CA GLY A 132 -2.45 -4.98 -28.37
C GLY A 132 -2.11 -4.68 -26.90
N GLU A 133 -2.65 -5.44 -25.94
CA GLU A 133 -2.39 -5.23 -24.52
C GLU A 133 -0.99 -5.73 -24.13
N LEU A 134 -0.16 -4.84 -23.57
CA LEU A 134 1.16 -5.19 -23.06
C LEU A 134 1.06 -6.12 -21.86
N SER A 135 1.81 -7.19 -21.86
CA SER A 135 1.66 -8.26 -20.88
C SER A 135 3.01 -8.92 -20.57
N VAL A 136 3.12 -9.54 -19.42
CA VAL A 136 4.22 -10.43 -19.06
C VAL A 136 3.81 -11.87 -19.38
N LYS A 137 4.53 -12.54 -20.28
CA LYS A 137 4.40 -13.98 -20.53
C LYS A 137 5.17 -14.72 -19.45
N ALA A 138 4.43 -15.30 -18.50
CA ALA A 138 5.00 -15.93 -17.32
C ALA A 138 5.82 -17.17 -17.66
N GLN A 139 7.05 -17.21 -17.19
CA GLN A 139 7.95 -18.37 -17.15
C GLN A 139 7.99 -18.98 -15.74
N SER A 140 7.71 -18.16 -14.70
CA SER A 140 7.48 -18.64 -13.35
C SER A 140 6.30 -17.89 -12.70
N PHE A 141 5.62 -18.57 -11.76
CA PHE A 141 4.51 -18.03 -10.98
C PHE A 141 4.65 -18.47 -9.53
N THR A 142 4.76 -17.51 -8.61
CA THR A 142 4.95 -17.75 -7.18
C THR A 142 3.84 -17.09 -6.38
N LEU A 143 3.22 -17.81 -5.47
CA LEU A 143 2.33 -17.23 -4.46
C LEU A 143 3.20 -16.66 -3.31
N LEU A 144 3.10 -15.36 -3.06
CA LEU A 144 3.86 -14.67 -2.01
C LEU A 144 3.05 -14.51 -0.73
N THR A 145 1.77 -14.18 -0.86
CA THR A 145 0.86 -14.02 0.29
C THR A 145 -0.55 -14.40 -0.08
N LYS A 146 -1.13 -15.32 0.67
CA LYS A 146 -2.53 -15.75 0.51
C LYS A 146 -3.49 -14.75 1.15
N ALA A 147 -4.48 -14.27 0.39
CA ALA A 147 -5.57 -13.45 0.90
C ALA A 147 -6.72 -14.33 1.41
N LEU A 148 -7.03 -14.26 2.70
CA LEU A 148 -8.08 -15.06 3.32
C LEU A 148 -9.46 -14.43 3.27
N ARG A 149 -9.54 -13.12 3.00
CA ARG A 149 -10.79 -12.39 2.84
C ARG A 149 -10.95 -11.94 1.40
N PRO A 150 -12.15 -12.06 0.81
CA PRO A 150 -12.42 -11.51 -0.52
C PRO A 150 -12.29 -10.00 -0.50
N LEU A 151 -11.86 -9.43 -1.62
CA LEU A 151 -11.86 -7.98 -1.81
C LEU A 151 -13.32 -7.46 -1.91
N PRO A 152 -13.59 -6.20 -1.54
CA PRO A 152 -14.85 -5.54 -1.84
C PRO A 152 -15.17 -5.57 -3.33
N ASP A 153 -16.40 -5.20 -3.68
CA ASP A 153 -16.94 -5.31 -5.05
C ASP A 153 -15.92 -4.86 -6.10
N LYS A 154 -15.78 -5.74 -7.10
CA LYS A 154 -14.78 -5.70 -8.16
C LYS A 154 -14.95 -4.51 -9.13
N PHE A 155 -16.18 -4.03 -9.33
CA PHE A 155 -16.50 -3.08 -10.40
C PHE A 155 -16.53 -1.63 -9.95
N HIS A 156 -16.83 -1.38 -8.68
CA HIS A 156 -17.05 -0.03 -8.16
C HIS A 156 -16.07 0.37 -7.05
N GLY A 157 -15.16 -0.55 -6.64
CA GLY A 157 -14.33 -0.36 -5.47
C GLY A 157 -15.17 -0.26 -4.19
N LEU A 158 -14.57 0.20 -3.12
CA LEU A 158 -15.25 0.45 -1.87
C LEU A 158 -15.94 1.81 -1.92
N GLN A 159 -17.28 1.83 -1.98
CA GLN A 159 -18.08 3.06 -2.15
C GLN A 159 -18.47 3.71 -0.82
N ASP A 160 -18.72 2.92 0.21
CA ASP A 160 -19.12 3.43 1.52
C ASP A 160 -18.01 4.30 2.14
N ILE A 161 -18.31 5.58 2.37
CA ILE A 161 -17.33 6.59 2.83
C ILE A 161 -16.81 6.25 4.23
N GLU A 162 -17.66 5.81 5.14
CA GLU A 162 -17.28 5.43 6.50
C GLU A 162 -16.35 4.22 6.48
N GLN A 163 -16.66 3.22 5.68
CA GLN A 163 -15.82 2.04 5.52
C GLN A 163 -14.47 2.40 4.87
N ARG A 164 -14.43 3.30 3.89
CA ARG A 164 -13.20 3.80 3.28
C ARG A 164 -12.29 4.48 4.30
N TYR A 165 -12.83 5.22 5.23
CA TYR A 165 -12.05 5.86 6.31
C TYR A 165 -11.62 4.87 7.38
N ARG A 166 -12.48 3.93 7.77
CA ARG A 166 -12.17 2.95 8.83
C ARG A 166 -11.26 1.82 8.36
N GLN A 167 -11.40 1.40 7.11
CA GLN A 167 -10.60 0.36 6.46
C GLN A 167 -9.80 0.94 5.30
N ARG A 168 -8.97 1.94 5.60
CA ARG A 168 -8.17 2.67 4.59
C ARG A 168 -7.34 1.75 3.70
N TYR A 169 -6.85 0.64 4.23
CA TYR A 169 -6.11 -0.35 3.46
C TYR A 169 -6.95 -0.98 2.35
N LEU A 170 -8.24 -1.23 2.56
CA LEU A 170 -9.14 -1.71 1.51
C LEU A 170 -9.44 -0.63 0.46
N ASP A 171 -9.64 0.61 0.92
CA ASP A 171 -9.79 1.75 0.01
C ASP A 171 -8.58 1.91 -0.90
N LEU A 172 -7.35 1.81 -0.38
CA LEU A 172 -6.12 1.89 -1.16
C LEU A 172 -5.97 0.73 -2.16
N ILE A 173 -6.43 -0.46 -1.83
CA ILE A 173 -6.39 -1.62 -2.75
C ILE A 173 -7.36 -1.41 -3.91
N THR A 174 -8.56 -0.90 -3.65
CA THR A 174 -9.67 -0.89 -4.60
C THR A 174 -9.89 0.43 -5.32
N ASN A 175 -9.39 1.56 -4.76
CA ASN A 175 -9.56 2.90 -5.30
C ASN A 175 -8.20 3.55 -5.61
N GLN A 176 -7.78 3.51 -6.86
CA GLN A 176 -6.50 4.09 -7.30
C GLN A 176 -6.41 5.60 -7.05
N ASP A 177 -7.53 6.33 -7.15
CA ASP A 177 -7.59 7.78 -6.86
C ASP A 177 -7.20 8.08 -5.41
N SER A 178 -7.60 7.22 -4.45
CA SER A 178 -7.17 7.34 -3.05
C SER A 178 -5.66 7.17 -2.93
N THR A 179 -5.09 6.16 -3.57
CA THR A 179 -3.64 5.91 -3.59
C THR A 179 -2.89 7.12 -4.17
N GLN A 180 -3.34 7.65 -5.31
CA GLN A 180 -2.74 8.82 -5.94
C GLN A 180 -2.84 10.08 -5.06
N THR A 181 -3.94 10.24 -4.32
CA THR A 181 -4.11 11.34 -3.37
C THR A 181 -3.06 11.29 -2.26
N PHE A 182 -2.80 10.13 -1.68
CA PHE A 182 -1.78 9.98 -0.63
C PHE A 182 -0.35 10.15 -1.17
N ILE A 183 -0.07 9.66 -2.38
CA ILE A 183 1.22 9.89 -3.06
C ILE A 183 1.43 11.39 -3.30
N LYS A 184 0.43 12.10 -3.83
CA LYS A 184 0.48 13.56 -4.04
C LYS A 184 0.72 14.32 -2.73
N ARG A 185 0.04 13.92 -1.65
CA ARG A 185 0.24 14.52 -0.33
C ARG A 185 1.70 14.38 0.14
N SER A 186 2.29 13.21 -0.02
CA SER A 186 3.70 12.98 0.34
C SER A 186 4.65 13.83 -0.49
N LYS A 187 4.40 13.95 -1.80
CA LYS A 187 5.18 14.83 -2.69
C LYS A 187 5.05 16.30 -2.30
N ILE A 188 3.86 16.78 -1.97
CA ILE A 188 3.65 18.17 -1.51
C ILE A 188 4.48 18.45 -0.26
N LEU A 189 4.46 17.56 0.74
CA LEU A 189 5.27 17.72 1.95
C LEU A 189 6.77 17.74 1.64
N GLN A 190 7.23 16.92 0.72
CA GLN A 190 8.62 16.91 0.27
C GLN A 190 9.00 18.23 -0.39
N GLU A 191 8.16 18.76 -1.27
CA GLU A 191 8.40 20.06 -1.93
C GLU A 191 8.40 21.23 -0.94
N MET A 192 7.52 21.20 0.06
CA MET A 192 7.55 22.19 1.14
C MET A 192 8.89 22.16 1.89
N ARG A 193 9.41 20.98 2.20
CA ARG A 193 10.74 20.84 2.82
C ARG A 193 11.85 21.33 1.91
N ASN A 194 11.84 20.93 0.65
CA ASN A 194 12.83 21.37 -0.33
C ASN A 194 12.86 22.90 -0.43
N TYR A 195 11.69 23.55 -0.54
CA TYR A 195 11.58 24.99 -0.60
C TYR A 195 12.14 25.69 0.64
N LEU A 196 11.75 25.26 1.84
CA LEU A 196 12.22 25.85 3.10
C LEU A 196 13.72 25.64 3.28
N ASN A 197 14.24 24.47 2.98
CA ASN A 197 15.68 24.17 3.05
C ASN A 197 16.48 25.05 2.07
N GLN A 198 15.99 25.27 0.86
CA GLN A 198 16.63 26.19 -0.10
C GLN A 198 16.63 27.64 0.36
N GLN A 199 15.66 28.04 1.20
CA GLN A 199 15.62 29.38 1.82
C GLN A 199 16.52 29.47 3.08
N GLY A 200 17.24 28.40 3.43
CA GLY A 200 18.14 28.37 4.58
C GLY A 200 17.44 28.11 5.92
N PHE A 201 16.19 27.61 5.92
CA PHE A 201 15.53 27.17 7.13
C PHE A 201 16.07 25.77 7.54
N LEU A 202 16.17 25.56 8.86
CA LEU A 202 16.50 24.27 9.46
C LEU A 202 15.23 23.57 9.94
N GLU A 203 15.02 22.33 9.51
CA GLU A 203 13.96 21.49 10.09
C GLU A 203 14.39 21.03 11.48
N VAL A 204 13.51 21.21 12.45
CA VAL A 204 13.76 20.84 13.84
C VAL A 204 12.58 20.02 14.38
N GLU A 205 12.85 19.26 15.43
CA GLU A 205 11.84 18.56 16.23
C GLU A 205 11.87 19.09 17.65
N THR A 206 10.71 19.49 18.17
CA THR A 206 10.54 20.02 19.52
C THR A 206 9.69 19.07 20.36
N PRO A 207 9.75 19.16 21.72
CA PRO A 207 9.00 18.25 22.58
C PRO A 207 7.49 18.25 22.33
N MET A 208 6.89 17.08 22.31
CA MET A 208 5.44 16.91 22.18
C MET A 208 4.70 17.04 23.49
N MET A 209 5.38 16.82 24.63
CA MET A 209 4.80 16.92 25.97
C MET A 209 5.44 18.10 26.71
N HIS A 210 4.59 18.88 27.34
CA HIS A 210 4.97 20.10 28.08
C HIS A 210 4.49 20.03 29.53
N GLN A 211 5.22 20.64 30.43
CA GLN A 211 4.77 20.84 31.82
C GLN A 211 3.69 21.92 31.92
N ILE A 212 3.72 22.88 31.01
CA ILE A 212 2.75 23.97 30.91
C ILE A 212 2.28 24.08 29.47
N ALA A 213 0.97 24.00 29.25
CA ALA A 213 0.39 24.25 27.93
C ALA A 213 0.53 25.72 27.56
N GLY A 214 0.98 26.02 26.33
CA GLY A 214 1.19 27.38 25.89
C GLY A 214 1.40 27.52 24.39
N GLY A 215 1.50 28.76 23.92
CA GLY A 215 1.69 29.12 22.50
C GLY A 215 0.38 29.29 21.71
N ALA A 216 -0.76 28.95 22.29
CA ALA A 216 -2.09 29.13 21.70
C ALA A 216 -3.16 29.13 22.81
N ALA A 217 -4.36 29.59 22.49
CA ALA A 217 -5.54 29.48 23.32
C ALA A 217 -6.36 28.23 22.90
N ALA A 218 -6.04 27.09 23.48
CA ALA A 218 -6.74 25.83 23.21
C ALA A 218 -6.75 24.93 24.44
N ARG A 219 -7.68 23.99 24.51
CA ARG A 219 -7.72 22.99 25.58
C ARG A 219 -6.75 21.87 25.28
N PRO A 220 -5.75 21.57 26.16
CA PRO A 220 -4.80 20.49 25.95
C PRO A 220 -5.39 19.12 26.31
N PHE A 221 -4.81 18.06 25.72
CA PHE A 221 -4.88 16.72 26.30
C PHE A 221 -3.92 16.62 27.47
N VAL A 222 -4.35 15.98 28.54
CA VAL A 222 -3.58 15.81 29.77
C VAL A 222 -3.13 14.36 29.89
N THR A 223 -1.88 14.13 30.26
CA THR A 223 -1.33 12.81 30.55
C THR A 223 -0.49 12.84 31.83
N HIS A 224 -0.09 11.68 32.32
CA HIS A 224 0.72 11.53 33.53
C HIS A 224 2.04 10.80 33.23
N HIS A 225 3.14 11.35 33.69
CA HIS A 225 4.45 10.72 33.59
C HIS A 225 4.72 9.90 34.85
N ASN A 226 4.61 8.57 34.74
CA ASN A 226 4.65 7.67 35.91
C ASN A 226 5.96 7.78 36.71
N ALA A 227 7.12 7.80 36.06
CA ALA A 227 8.41 7.81 36.75
C ALA A 227 8.71 9.14 37.46
N LEU A 228 8.16 10.24 36.98
CA LEU A 228 8.33 11.56 37.56
C LEU A 228 7.16 11.98 38.46
N ASP A 229 6.11 11.17 38.52
CA ASP A 229 4.85 11.50 39.19
C ASP A 229 4.36 12.93 38.87
N ALA A 230 4.37 13.26 37.56
CA ALA A 230 4.10 14.60 37.06
C ALA A 230 3.01 14.64 36.00
N THR A 231 2.17 15.66 36.07
CA THR A 231 1.18 15.95 35.02
C THR A 231 1.89 16.62 33.83
N LEU A 232 1.64 16.10 32.64
CA LEU A 232 2.11 16.65 31.36
C LEU A 232 0.92 16.95 30.45
N TYR A 233 1.16 17.87 29.53
CA TYR A 233 0.19 18.30 28.53
C TYR A 233 0.73 18.02 27.13
N MET A 234 -0.09 17.45 26.27
CA MET A 234 0.28 17.38 24.84
C MET A 234 0.27 18.78 24.24
N ARG A 235 1.25 19.10 23.42
CA ARG A 235 1.42 20.43 22.84
C ARG A 235 0.20 20.86 22.01
N ILE A 236 -0.24 22.08 22.23
CA ILE A 236 -1.30 22.74 21.48
C ILE A 236 -0.77 23.62 20.35
N ALA A 237 0.53 23.95 20.41
CA ALA A 237 1.29 24.72 19.41
C ALA A 237 2.78 24.40 19.54
N ILE A 238 3.54 24.73 18.49
CA ILE A 238 5.01 24.57 18.43
C ILE A 238 5.76 25.88 18.67
N GLU A 239 5.04 26.97 18.80
CA GLU A 239 5.53 28.34 18.76
C GLU A 239 6.65 28.62 19.79
N LEU A 240 6.42 28.30 21.06
CA LEU A 240 7.34 28.70 22.16
C LEU A 240 8.71 28.04 22.05
N HIS A 241 8.76 26.77 21.66
CA HIS A 241 10.03 26.07 21.47
C HIS A 241 10.79 26.60 20.26
N LEU A 242 10.12 26.89 19.16
CA LEU A 242 10.77 27.49 17.98
C LEU A 242 11.33 28.88 18.30
N LYS A 243 10.61 29.70 19.07
CA LYS A 243 11.12 30.99 19.55
C LYS A 243 12.39 30.86 20.41
N ARG A 244 12.45 29.84 21.28
CA ARG A 244 13.65 29.57 22.08
C ARG A 244 14.85 29.19 21.22
N LEU A 245 14.64 28.43 20.15
CA LEU A 245 15.69 28.09 19.19
C LEU A 245 16.20 29.32 18.45
N ILE A 246 15.30 30.25 18.07
CA ILE A 246 15.68 31.54 17.47
C ILE A 246 16.52 32.37 18.46
N VAL A 247 16.12 32.46 19.71
CA VAL A 247 16.91 33.12 20.77
C VAL A 247 18.28 32.46 20.93
N GLY A 248 18.35 31.14 20.77
CA GLY A 248 19.60 30.38 20.81
C GLY A 248 20.49 30.55 19.57
N GLY A 249 20.07 31.33 18.57
CA GLY A 249 20.89 31.67 17.39
C GLY A 249 20.52 30.88 16.12
N LEU A 250 19.50 30.02 16.15
CA LEU A 250 18.97 29.41 14.93
C LEU A 250 18.01 30.38 14.26
N GLU A 251 18.51 31.21 13.37
CA GLU A 251 17.77 32.36 12.79
C GLU A 251 16.55 31.99 11.97
N LYS A 252 16.58 30.82 11.35
CA LYS A 252 15.49 30.30 10.49
C LYS A 252 15.21 28.84 10.83
N VAL A 253 14.07 28.58 11.43
CA VAL A 253 13.66 27.23 11.82
C VAL A 253 12.23 26.93 11.36
N TYR A 254 11.94 25.69 11.08
CA TYR A 254 10.59 25.22 10.87
C TYR A 254 10.41 23.80 11.44
N GLU A 255 9.18 23.47 11.72
CA GLU A 255 8.78 22.13 12.14
C GLU A 255 7.50 21.72 11.44
N ILE A 256 7.49 20.52 10.84
CA ILE A 256 6.28 19.87 10.31
C ILE A 256 5.90 18.79 11.30
N GLY A 257 5.03 19.13 12.23
CA GLY A 257 4.65 18.24 13.33
C GLY A 257 3.16 18.34 13.65
N ARG A 258 2.72 17.45 14.53
CA ARG A 258 1.34 17.44 15.01
C ARG A 258 1.21 18.30 16.27
N VAL A 259 0.09 18.98 16.38
CA VAL A 259 -0.41 19.63 17.59
C VAL A 259 -1.72 18.98 17.98
N PHE A 260 -2.09 19.05 19.23
CA PHE A 260 -3.23 18.33 19.80
C PHE A 260 -4.14 19.32 20.53
N ARG A 261 -5.38 19.39 20.13
CA ARG A 261 -6.38 20.28 20.76
C ARG A 261 -7.58 19.46 21.18
N ASN A 262 -7.84 19.34 22.48
CA ASN A 262 -8.95 18.59 23.05
C ASN A 262 -10.25 19.41 22.95
N GLU A 263 -10.72 19.54 21.73
CA GLU A 263 -11.89 20.35 21.35
C GLU A 263 -12.89 19.49 20.57
N GLY A 264 -13.97 20.12 20.09
CA GLY A 264 -15.01 19.43 19.34
C GLY A 264 -14.51 18.89 18.00
N VAL A 265 -15.02 17.74 17.57
CA VAL A 265 -14.74 17.10 16.29
C VAL A 265 -15.72 17.58 15.21
N SER A 266 -15.23 17.88 14.03
CA SER A 266 -16.05 18.22 12.86
C SER A 266 -15.44 17.60 11.60
N THR A 267 -16.09 17.78 10.46
CA THR A 267 -15.57 17.35 9.15
C THR A 267 -14.23 17.99 8.77
N ARG A 268 -13.84 19.07 9.44
CA ARG A 268 -12.60 19.82 9.18
C ARG A 268 -11.63 19.87 10.35
N HIS A 269 -12.05 19.44 11.52
CA HIS A 269 -11.26 19.52 12.75
C HIS A 269 -11.18 18.15 13.43
N ASN A 270 -9.97 17.65 13.59
CA ASN A 270 -9.65 16.49 14.44
C ASN A 270 -8.80 16.97 15.61
N PRO A 271 -8.92 16.33 16.79
CA PRO A 271 -8.08 16.62 17.95
C PRO A 271 -6.59 16.34 17.70
#